data_b39eda34d7557f4b569c53745790fb8d
#
_entry.id   b39eda34d7557f4b569c53745790fb8d
#
_cell.length_a   1.000
_cell.length_b   1.000
_cell.length_c   1.000
_cell.angle_alpha   90.00
_cell.angle_beta   90.00
_cell.angle_gamma   90.00
#
_symmetry.space_group_name_H-M   'P 1'
#
loop_
_entity.id
_entity.type
_entity.pdbx_description
1 polymer ?
#
loop_
_entity_poly.entity_id
_entity_poly.type
_entity_poly.pdbx_seq_one_letter_code
_entity_poly.pdbx_strand_id
1 'polypeptide(L)'
;MKHKLLALALTMAGVSAHGQQLQSDYVQWPSSNGLNEYVKSWNSGEAMIAGWEDENFFISRVKPKQHIRNQATQVYPEITAENDKRLIWWVPCGNASLKGVHTDALPNGVMDSEVFSMWSYVTHFGDWIAPYGWVPASLADVAHKNGVAVTGVASVPYGAITEEWRATLYGVSRLAAEDIAKFLYYHGVDGLGYNSEFSAFGSKNLTNLMNVHNGLMEWMATRNPIYENMWYAGTIDGGSIAFDIGLGDRNCGLFKGSSFFLNYNWNRETTMQSSVEYARNMDRDPLCLYAGINMQGGEPNANNWPLLKKYPYSIGLWGAHEVNMFWQGRNSNGSSASAMQTTYLNTCEQWFGNGPRNPAVRKEIKSYANYAPNDNFHGMSSMMTARSALGWDIADEPFYTYFNLGNGTFFNWKGDRAMDNEWYNIGVQDYLPTWRFWFAPTFLANDVQESDVKLDARFTWDQAYMGGSCLNIKGTTDTEYLHLFKTDFKVAAGDVVTLRYKLLGGAANMRLVFAKVGDEKNAVDDARFNAL
;
A
#
# COMPACT_ATOMS: atom_id res chain seq x y z
N MET A 1 35.79 11.58 3.20
CA MET A 1 34.75 10.54 3.25
C MET A 1 34.99 9.47 4.34
N LYS A 2 36.19 8.93 4.54
CA LYS A 2 36.45 7.90 5.57
C LYS A 2 36.23 8.36 7.04
N HIS A 3 36.42 9.62 7.34
CA HIS A 3 36.24 10.13 8.72
C HIS A 3 34.80 10.42 9.12
N LYS A 4 33.90 10.65 8.16
CA LYS A 4 32.46 10.83 8.45
C LYS A 4 31.75 9.52 8.71
N LEU A 5 32.16 8.43 8.05
CA LEU A 5 31.64 7.08 8.32
C LEU A 5 32.05 6.54 9.71
N LEU A 6 33.25 6.92 10.18
CA LEU A 6 33.71 6.51 11.52
C LEU A 6 32.96 7.26 12.62
N ALA A 7 32.60 8.52 12.41
CA ALA A 7 31.81 9.30 13.36
C ALA A 7 30.39 8.76 13.49
N LEU A 8 29.78 8.32 12.38
CA LEU A 8 28.45 7.71 12.37
C LEU A 8 28.44 6.35 13.11
N ALA A 9 29.47 5.54 12.92
CA ALA A 9 29.62 4.25 13.61
C ALA A 9 29.85 4.39 15.13
N LEU A 10 30.56 5.45 15.54
CA LEU A 10 30.81 5.73 16.96
C LEU A 10 29.58 6.30 17.67
N THR A 11 28.74 7.05 16.97
CA THR A 11 27.47 7.56 17.53
C THR A 11 26.45 6.43 17.72
N MET A 12 26.47 5.42 16.85
CA MET A 12 25.58 4.26 16.97
C MET A 12 26.00 3.30 18.11
N ALA A 13 27.28 3.22 18.46
CA ALA A 13 27.76 2.35 19.54
C ALA A 13 27.47 2.93 20.95
N GLY A 14 27.14 4.21 21.07
CA GLY A 14 26.84 4.86 22.36
C GLY A 14 25.37 4.81 22.79
N VAL A 15 24.46 4.36 21.92
CA VAL A 15 23.01 4.40 22.17
C VAL A 15 22.45 3.08 22.69
N SER A 16 23.25 2.02 22.74
CA SER A 16 22.81 0.67 23.08
C SER A 16 22.61 0.35 24.56
N ALA A 17 22.80 1.29 25.46
CA ALA A 17 22.76 1.01 26.91
C ALA A 17 21.44 1.35 27.62
N HIS A 18 20.52 2.03 26.99
CA HIS A 18 19.19 2.28 27.57
C HIS A 18 18.18 2.09 26.47
N GLY A 19 17.20 1.24 26.67
CA GLY A 19 16.02 1.12 25.82
C GLY A 19 15.17 2.39 25.80
N GLN A 20 15.82 3.49 25.46
CA GLN A 20 15.14 4.67 25.02
C GLN A 20 14.57 4.30 23.65
N GLN A 21 13.26 4.11 23.63
CA GLN A 21 12.49 4.47 22.46
C GLN A 21 13.23 5.66 21.84
N LEU A 22 13.82 5.46 20.66
CA LEU A 22 14.05 6.54 19.73
C LEU A 22 12.65 6.96 19.28
N GLN A 23 11.89 7.49 20.23
CA GLN A 23 10.88 8.43 19.87
C GLN A 23 11.67 9.46 19.11
N SER A 24 11.42 9.51 17.82
CA SER A 24 12.04 10.51 16.99
C SER A 24 11.51 11.85 17.47
N ASP A 25 12.12 12.41 18.52
CA ASP A 25 12.00 13.84 18.82
C ASP A 25 12.40 14.67 17.59
N TYR A 26 13.01 14.02 16.61
CA TYR A 26 13.33 14.51 15.27
C TYR A 26 12.13 14.61 14.34
N VAL A 27 11.03 13.93 14.60
CA VAL A 27 9.81 14.05 13.83
C VAL A 27 8.71 14.63 14.70
N GLN A 28 8.99 15.69 15.43
CA GLN A 28 7.92 16.62 15.74
C GLN A 28 7.52 17.25 14.41
N TRP A 29 6.57 16.59 13.76
CA TRP A 29 5.92 17.17 12.61
C TRP A 29 5.50 18.59 12.98
N PRO A 30 5.95 19.59 12.23
CA PRO A 30 5.47 20.94 12.49
C PRO A 30 3.96 20.88 12.44
N SER A 31 3.32 21.77 13.15
CA SER A 31 1.86 21.79 13.36
C SER A 31 1.09 21.27 12.16
N SER A 32 0.09 20.46 12.36
CA SER A 32 -0.73 19.71 11.40
C SER A 32 -1.13 20.48 10.12
N ASN A 33 -0.81 21.74 9.99
CA ASN A 33 -1.50 22.69 9.14
C ASN A 33 -0.59 23.41 8.15
N GLY A 34 0.63 22.92 7.98
CA GLY A 34 1.67 23.70 7.35
C GLY A 34 1.83 23.58 5.83
N LEU A 35 1.01 22.85 5.06
CA LEU A 35 1.26 22.65 3.62
C LEU A 35 1.48 24.00 2.89
N ASN A 36 0.63 24.99 3.13
CA ASN A 36 0.76 26.29 2.52
C ASN A 36 2.03 27.04 2.92
N GLU A 37 2.47 26.90 4.17
CA GLU A 37 3.72 27.50 4.65
C GLU A 37 4.93 26.74 4.10
N TYR A 38 4.87 25.40 4.01
CA TYR A 38 5.92 24.57 3.41
C TYR A 38 6.14 24.89 1.95
N VAL A 39 5.06 25.00 1.16
CA VAL A 39 5.16 25.35 -0.25
C VAL A 39 5.80 26.72 -0.43
N LYS A 40 5.45 27.70 0.42
CA LYS A 40 6.07 29.04 0.38
C LYS A 40 7.55 29.00 0.73
N SER A 41 7.92 28.32 1.83
CA SER A 41 9.31 28.18 2.25
C SER A 41 10.15 27.46 1.22
N TRP A 42 9.64 26.37 0.67
CA TRP A 42 10.32 25.60 -0.37
C TRP A 42 10.57 26.44 -1.63
N ASN A 43 9.59 27.22 -2.08
CA ASN A 43 9.73 28.11 -3.24
C ASN A 43 10.74 29.22 -3.00
N SER A 44 10.94 29.66 -1.75
CA SER A 44 11.96 30.66 -1.40
C SER A 44 13.37 30.07 -1.24
N GLY A 45 13.49 28.75 -1.23
CA GLY A 45 14.75 28.04 -0.98
C GLY A 45 15.17 28.02 0.48
N GLU A 46 14.26 28.37 1.40
CA GLU A 46 14.47 28.28 2.83
C GLU A 46 14.25 26.86 3.34
N ALA A 47 14.93 26.48 4.41
CA ALA A 47 14.70 25.20 5.07
C ALA A 47 13.24 25.13 5.54
N MET A 48 12.52 24.06 5.14
CA MET A 48 11.08 23.93 5.40
C MET A 48 10.75 23.82 6.89
N ILE A 49 11.71 23.37 7.68
CA ILE A 49 11.54 23.15 9.11
C ILE A 49 12.81 23.64 9.81
N ALA A 50 12.66 24.57 10.72
CA ALA A 50 13.79 25.06 11.49
C ALA A 50 14.46 23.90 12.26
N GLY A 51 15.75 23.71 12.05
CA GLY A 51 16.54 22.63 12.63
C GLY A 51 16.53 21.31 11.81
N TRP A 52 15.82 21.25 10.69
CA TRP A 52 15.81 20.10 9.80
C TRP A 52 16.58 20.44 8.52
N GLU A 53 17.85 20.34 8.62
CA GLU A 53 18.77 20.69 7.53
C GLU A 53 18.92 19.53 6.52
N ASP A 54 18.47 18.32 6.88
CA ASP A 54 18.48 17.17 6.00
C ASP A 54 17.09 16.87 5.45
N GLU A 55 16.70 17.59 4.40
CA GLU A 55 15.47 17.37 3.63
C GLU A 55 15.34 15.94 3.09
N ASN A 56 16.44 15.20 3.06
CA ASN A 56 16.49 13.85 2.51
C ASN A 56 15.60 12.84 3.25
N PHE A 57 15.22 13.17 4.47
CA PHE A 57 14.29 12.35 5.26
C PHE A 57 12.89 12.25 4.67
N PHE A 58 12.45 13.29 3.96
CA PHE A 58 11.09 13.42 3.45
C PHE A 58 10.98 13.24 1.95
N ILE A 59 12.11 13.10 1.28
CA ILE A 59 12.13 12.98 -0.17
C ILE A 59 12.16 11.52 -0.54
N SER A 60 11.10 11.02 -1.17
CA SER A 60 11.15 9.73 -1.83
C SER A 60 12.15 9.78 -2.99
N ARG A 61 13.09 8.85 -2.97
CA ARG A 61 14.12 8.71 -4.02
C ARG A 61 13.79 7.63 -5.03
N VAL A 62 12.77 6.86 -4.75
CA VAL A 62 12.26 5.84 -5.65
C VAL A 62 11.22 6.47 -6.55
N LYS A 63 11.47 6.50 -7.84
CA LYS A 63 10.48 6.92 -8.82
C LYS A 63 9.36 5.89 -8.86
N PRO A 64 8.08 6.32 -8.93
CA PRO A 64 6.97 5.41 -9.03
C PRO A 64 7.13 4.48 -10.24
N LYS A 65 7.14 3.18 -9.99
CA LYS A 65 7.01 2.18 -11.04
C LYS A 65 5.55 2.11 -11.47
N GLN A 66 5.31 1.81 -12.72
CA GLN A 66 3.96 1.61 -13.20
C GLN A 66 3.46 0.22 -12.79
N HIS A 67 2.26 0.14 -12.25
CA HIS A 67 1.55 -1.13 -12.11
C HIS A 67 1.13 -1.64 -13.48
N ILE A 68 1.48 -2.88 -13.77
CA ILE A 68 0.95 -3.58 -14.94
C ILE A 68 -0.26 -4.44 -14.55
N ARG A 69 -1.28 -4.35 -15.38
CA ARG A 69 -2.33 -5.33 -15.47
C ARG A 69 -2.01 -6.22 -16.66
N ASN A 70 -1.52 -7.41 -16.40
CA ASN A 70 -1.30 -8.35 -17.49
C ASN A 70 -2.24 -9.58 -17.35
N GLN A 71 -2.45 -10.29 -18.44
CA GLN A 71 -3.36 -11.43 -18.43
C GLN A 71 -2.86 -12.60 -17.57
N ALA A 72 -1.55 -12.69 -17.35
CA ALA A 72 -0.97 -13.73 -16.51
C ALA A 72 -1.32 -13.55 -15.02
N THR A 73 -1.67 -12.32 -14.60
CA THR A 73 -2.12 -12.03 -13.23
C THR A 73 -3.64 -12.10 -13.09
N GLN A 74 -4.38 -12.21 -14.20
CA GLN A 74 -5.84 -12.27 -14.17
C GLN A 74 -6.32 -13.70 -13.95
N VAL A 75 -6.90 -13.96 -12.80
CA VAL A 75 -7.42 -15.28 -12.41
C VAL A 75 -8.94 -15.41 -12.56
N TYR A 76 -9.63 -14.29 -12.72
CA TYR A 76 -11.08 -14.24 -12.89
C TYR A 76 -11.42 -13.64 -14.25
N PRO A 77 -11.93 -14.43 -15.22
CA PRO A 77 -12.16 -13.96 -16.58
C PRO A 77 -13.26 -12.89 -16.71
N GLU A 78 -14.12 -12.77 -15.72
CA GLU A 78 -15.16 -11.74 -15.66
C GLU A 78 -14.61 -10.35 -15.31
N ILE A 79 -13.36 -10.24 -14.85
CA ILE A 79 -12.73 -8.95 -14.58
C ILE A 79 -12.13 -8.42 -15.88
N THR A 80 -12.72 -7.32 -16.37
CA THR A 80 -12.28 -6.60 -17.57
C THR A 80 -11.63 -5.28 -17.19
N ALA A 81 -11.09 -4.54 -18.16
CA ALA A 81 -10.48 -3.23 -17.87
C ALA A 81 -11.49 -2.23 -17.26
N GLU A 82 -12.77 -2.35 -17.64
CA GLU A 82 -13.83 -1.44 -17.22
C GLU A 82 -14.33 -1.71 -15.80
N ASN A 83 -14.08 -2.90 -15.26
CA ASN A 83 -14.52 -3.29 -13.91
C ASN A 83 -13.40 -3.76 -12.99
N ASP A 84 -12.13 -3.69 -13.43
CA ASP A 84 -10.96 -4.02 -12.62
C ASP A 84 -10.75 -2.97 -11.53
N LYS A 85 -11.21 -3.28 -10.34
CA LYS A 85 -11.29 -2.33 -9.24
C LYS A 85 -9.90 -1.88 -8.80
N ARG A 86 -9.82 -0.62 -8.37
CA ARG A 86 -8.69 -0.09 -7.61
C ARG A 86 -8.97 -0.26 -6.13
N LEU A 87 -7.93 -0.24 -5.32
CA LEU A 87 -8.04 -0.32 -3.87
C LEU A 87 -7.15 0.73 -3.21
N ILE A 88 -7.75 1.52 -2.36
CA ILE A 88 -7.02 2.37 -1.44
C ILE A 88 -6.98 1.74 -0.04
N TRP A 89 -5.80 1.64 0.51
CA TRP A 89 -5.52 1.21 1.87
C TRP A 89 -5.29 2.46 2.72
N TRP A 90 -6.30 2.85 3.49
CA TRP A 90 -6.30 4.12 4.21
C TRP A 90 -6.16 3.89 5.71
N VAL A 91 -5.02 4.28 6.26
CA VAL A 91 -4.65 4.00 7.66
C VAL A 91 -4.02 5.20 8.35
N PRO A 92 -4.24 5.37 9.65
CA PRO A 92 -3.54 6.37 10.46
C PRO A 92 -2.17 5.82 10.92
N CYS A 93 -1.18 5.91 10.07
CA CYS A 93 0.14 5.33 10.31
C CYS A 93 0.88 5.96 11.49
N GLY A 94 0.65 7.21 11.78
CA GLY A 94 1.26 7.92 12.91
C GLY A 94 0.55 7.75 14.25
N ASN A 95 -0.43 6.85 14.37
CA ASN A 95 -1.22 6.72 15.60
C ASN A 95 -0.49 5.92 16.68
N ALA A 96 0.21 6.63 17.57
CA ALA A 96 0.92 6.05 18.71
C ALA A 96 0.01 5.31 19.71
N SER A 97 -1.31 5.48 19.64
CA SER A 97 -2.25 4.74 20.50
C SER A 97 -2.39 3.28 20.10
N LEU A 98 -2.03 2.95 18.86
CA LEU A 98 -1.98 1.59 18.36
C LEU A 98 -0.54 1.11 18.43
N LYS A 99 -0.22 0.33 19.45
CA LYS A 99 1.10 -0.25 19.61
C LYS A 99 1.53 -0.98 18.34
N GLY A 100 2.70 -0.65 17.83
CA GLY A 100 3.29 -1.31 16.67
C GLY A 100 2.78 -0.82 15.31
N VAL A 101 1.99 0.22 15.23
CA VAL A 101 1.63 0.86 13.97
C VAL A 101 2.55 2.06 13.76
N HIS A 102 3.61 1.86 13.02
CA HIS A 102 4.60 2.87 12.72
C HIS A 102 5.03 2.77 11.26
N THR A 103 4.96 3.87 10.57
CA THR A 103 5.43 4.00 9.19
C THR A 103 6.45 5.12 9.05
N ASP A 104 7.04 5.51 10.16
CA ASP A 104 8.06 6.54 10.19
C ASP A 104 9.25 6.19 9.29
N ALA A 105 9.90 7.21 8.78
CA ALA A 105 11.12 7.07 8.00
C ALA A 105 12.28 6.46 8.80
N LEU A 106 12.18 6.49 10.13
CA LEU A 106 13.20 6.00 11.03
C LEU A 106 12.90 4.60 11.58
N PRO A 107 13.93 3.78 11.79
CA PRO A 107 13.80 2.56 12.57
C PRO A 107 13.31 2.91 13.98
N ASN A 108 12.21 2.32 14.41
CA ASN A 108 11.64 2.58 15.73
C ASN A 108 11.98 1.52 16.78
N GLY A 109 12.72 0.50 16.40
CA GLY A 109 13.12 -0.59 17.30
C GLY A 109 11.98 -1.53 17.70
N VAL A 110 10.84 -1.48 17.02
CA VAL A 110 9.66 -2.28 17.35
C VAL A 110 9.37 -3.27 16.23
N MET A 111 9.73 -4.54 16.41
CA MET A 111 9.49 -5.58 15.40
C MET A 111 7.99 -5.81 15.15
N ASP A 112 7.12 -5.56 16.11
CA ASP A 112 5.68 -5.78 16.00
C ASP A 112 4.93 -4.64 15.30
N SER A 113 5.63 -3.78 14.59
CA SER A 113 5.05 -2.75 13.73
C SER A 113 4.41 -3.36 12.49
N GLU A 114 3.48 -2.65 11.91
CA GLU A 114 2.72 -3.08 10.74
C GLU A 114 3.61 -3.32 9.53
N VAL A 115 3.65 -4.56 9.06
CA VAL A 115 4.40 -4.98 7.87
C VAL A 115 3.42 -5.31 6.76
N PHE A 116 2.99 -4.28 6.06
CA PHE A 116 2.11 -4.48 4.92
C PHE A 116 2.83 -5.23 3.80
N SER A 117 2.15 -6.21 3.16
CA SER A 117 2.77 -7.11 2.18
C SER A 117 1.94 -7.33 0.91
N MET A 118 0.75 -6.74 0.82
CA MET A 118 -0.20 -7.01 -0.26
C MET A 118 -0.20 -5.91 -1.34
N TRP A 119 0.97 -5.37 -1.64
CA TRP A 119 1.17 -4.28 -2.59
C TRP A 119 0.58 -4.55 -3.97
N SER A 120 0.55 -5.82 -4.39
CA SER A 120 0.01 -6.21 -5.70
C SER A 120 -1.49 -5.94 -5.87
N TYR A 121 -2.23 -5.78 -4.79
CA TYR A 121 -3.67 -5.49 -4.83
C TYR A 121 -4.00 -4.03 -4.53
N VAL A 122 -3.07 -3.27 -3.97
CA VAL A 122 -3.28 -1.88 -3.58
C VAL A 122 -2.82 -0.97 -4.71
N THR A 123 -3.66 0.00 -5.07
CA THR A 123 -3.30 1.04 -6.03
C THR A 123 -2.89 2.34 -5.35
N HIS A 124 -3.44 2.60 -4.17
CA HIS A 124 -3.15 3.79 -3.37
C HIS A 124 -3.00 3.42 -1.91
N PHE A 125 -2.00 3.95 -1.26
CA PHE A 125 -1.83 3.89 0.18
C PHE A 125 -2.04 5.29 0.76
N GLY A 126 -3.10 5.47 1.55
CA GLY A 126 -3.40 6.74 2.20
C GLY A 126 -2.85 6.78 3.62
N ASP A 127 -1.91 7.66 3.85
CA ASP A 127 -1.35 7.88 5.18
C ASP A 127 -2.11 9.00 5.90
N TRP A 128 -2.88 8.60 6.89
CA TRP A 128 -3.64 9.51 7.74
C TRP A 128 -2.76 10.09 8.84
N ILE A 129 -1.92 11.01 8.46
CA ILE A 129 -0.89 11.59 9.33
C ILE A 129 -0.90 13.11 9.20
N ALA A 130 -0.56 13.79 10.27
CA ALA A 130 -0.16 15.18 10.23
C ALA A 130 1.37 15.26 10.01
N PRO A 131 1.86 16.26 9.31
CA PRO A 131 1.14 17.38 8.70
C PRO A 131 0.56 17.05 7.32
N TYR A 132 -0.47 17.79 6.96
CA TYR A 132 -1.16 17.71 5.69
C TYR A 132 -0.20 17.79 4.49
N GLY A 133 -0.35 16.84 3.58
CA GLY A 133 0.47 16.77 2.37
C GLY A 133 1.83 16.07 2.54
N TRP A 134 2.13 15.53 3.69
CA TRP A 134 3.34 14.77 3.95
C TRP A 134 3.10 13.26 3.91
N VAL A 135 4.12 12.55 3.46
CA VAL A 135 4.20 11.09 3.54
C VAL A 135 5.63 10.73 3.95
N PRO A 136 5.84 9.84 4.91
CA PRO A 136 7.17 9.38 5.25
C PRO A 136 7.91 8.80 4.04
N ALA A 137 9.16 9.21 3.82
CA ALA A 137 9.93 8.78 2.65
C ALA A 137 10.06 7.26 2.57
N SER A 138 10.19 6.56 3.68
CA SER A 138 10.25 5.09 3.72
C SER A 138 8.97 4.42 3.21
N LEU A 139 7.81 4.98 3.53
CA LEU A 139 6.53 4.52 3.00
C LEU A 139 6.40 4.81 1.52
N ALA A 140 6.73 6.03 1.10
CA ALA A 140 6.71 6.41 -0.31
C ALA A 140 7.66 5.53 -1.13
N ASP A 141 8.87 5.27 -0.65
CA ASP A 141 9.86 4.45 -1.35
C ASP A 141 9.37 3.00 -1.57
N VAL A 142 8.80 2.36 -0.55
CA VAL A 142 8.29 0.99 -0.71
C VAL A 142 7.05 0.95 -1.59
N ALA A 143 6.17 1.93 -1.48
CA ALA A 143 4.98 2.01 -2.32
C ALA A 143 5.36 2.25 -3.79
N HIS A 144 6.21 3.22 -4.06
CA HIS A 144 6.70 3.53 -5.41
C HIS A 144 7.45 2.35 -6.04
N LYS A 145 8.28 1.67 -5.28
CA LYS A 145 8.94 0.44 -5.72
C LYS A 145 7.94 -0.61 -6.22
N ASN A 146 6.78 -0.67 -5.59
CA ASN A 146 5.69 -1.57 -5.96
C ASN A 146 4.66 -0.96 -6.91
N GLY A 147 4.85 0.27 -7.39
CA GLY A 147 3.93 0.97 -8.29
C GLY A 147 2.65 1.46 -7.61
N VAL A 148 2.67 1.66 -6.30
CA VAL A 148 1.54 2.13 -5.49
C VAL A 148 1.70 3.62 -5.24
N ALA A 149 0.63 4.38 -5.47
CA ALA A 149 0.58 5.80 -5.14
C ALA A 149 0.46 6.01 -3.63
N VAL A 150 1.08 7.06 -3.11
CA VAL A 150 0.93 7.46 -1.71
C VAL A 150 0.25 8.82 -1.59
N THR A 151 -0.72 8.89 -0.69
CA THR A 151 -1.54 10.08 -0.47
C THR A 151 -1.43 10.52 0.98
N GLY A 152 -0.96 11.73 1.23
CA GLY A 152 -1.02 12.33 2.56
C GLY A 152 -2.43 12.82 2.87
N VAL A 153 -2.99 12.37 3.98
CA VAL A 153 -4.39 12.64 4.34
C VAL A 153 -4.49 13.67 5.45
N ALA A 154 -5.13 14.79 5.14
CA ALA A 154 -5.48 15.80 6.15
C ALA A 154 -6.58 15.26 7.08
N SER A 155 -6.25 15.04 8.35
CA SER A 155 -7.20 14.57 9.36
C SER A 155 -8.05 15.71 9.94
N VAL A 156 -8.79 16.41 9.07
CA VAL A 156 -9.67 17.51 9.49
C VAL A 156 -10.74 16.98 10.44
N PRO A 157 -10.93 17.57 11.62
CA PRO A 157 -11.91 17.10 12.59
C PRO A 157 -13.33 17.14 12.06
N TYR A 158 -14.15 16.21 12.54
CA TYR A 158 -15.58 16.19 12.25
C TYR A 158 -16.30 17.44 12.80
N GLY A 159 -17.25 17.97 12.03
CA GLY A 159 -18.17 19.01 12.45
C GLY A 159 -17.71 20.42 12.09
N ALA A 160 -17.76 21.36 13.03
CA ALA A 160 -17.32 22.73 12.80
C ALA A 160 -15.80 22.77 12.66
N ILE A 161 -15.33 23.30 11.53
CA ILE A 161 -13.90 23.42 11.27
C ILE A 161 -13.23 24.35 12.29
N THR A 162 -12.12 23.90 12.87
CA THR A 162 -11.30 24.73 13.76
C THR A 162 -10.69 25.92 13.03
N GLU A 163 -10.34 26.98 13.77
CA GLU A 163 -9.71 28.17 13.18
C GLU A 163 -8.38 27.81 12.49
N GLU A 164 -7.61 26.93 13.09
CA GLU A 164 -6.32 26.46 12.57
C GLU A 164 -6.51 25.72 11.24
N TRP A 165 -7.40 24.74 11.18
CA TRP A 165 -7.72 24.04 9.94
C TRP A 165 -8.31 24.95 8.87
N ARG A 166 -9.15 25.89 9.29
CA ARG A 166 -9.68 26.89 8.37
C ARG A 166 -8.57 27.73 7.75
N ALA A 167 -7.63 28.22 8.55
CA ALA A 167 -6.48 28.98 8.06
C ALA A 167 -5.63 28.18 7.07
N THR A 168 -5.40 26.90 7.35
CA THR A 168 -4.64 25.99 6.47
C THR A 168 -5.34 25.80 5.14
N LEU A 169 -6.60 25.34 5.13
CA LEU A 169 -7.35 25.10 3.89
C LEU A 169 -7.56 26.38 3.09
N TYR A 170 -7.79 27.49 3.77
CA TYR A 170 -7.84 28.80 3.14
C TYR A 170 -6.51 29.23 2.53
N GLY A 171 -5.40 28.94 3.21
CA GLY A 171 -4.05 29.19 2.70
C GLY A 171 -3.78 28.37 1.45
N VAL A 172 -4.05 27.05 1.49
CA VAL A 172 -3.90 26.13 0.34
C VAL A 172 -4.76 26.58 -0.83
N SER A 173 -6.01 26.99 -0.58
CA SER A 173 -6.94 27.43 -1.64
C SER A 173 -6.50 28.70 -2.38
N ARG A 174 -5.49 29.38 -1.88
CA ARG A 174 -4.92 30.61 -2.48
C ARG A 174 -3.58 30.40 -3.17
N LEU A 175 -2.97 29.22 -3.01
CA LEU A 175 -1.73 28.91 -3.70
C LEU A 175 -1.99 28.59 -5.18
N ALA A 176 -0.98 28.83 -6.00
CA ALA A 176 -0.99 28.34 -7.35
C ALA A 176 -0.88 26.80 -7.36
N ALA A 177 -1.72 26.14 -8.14
CA ALA A 177 -1.68 24.67 -8.25
C ALA A 177 -0.30 24.16 -8.68
N GLU A 178 0.37 24.89 -9.58
CA GLU A 178 1.71 24.53 -10.04
C GLU A 178 2.76 24.51 -8.91
N ASP A 179 2.69 25.45 -7.97
CA ASP A 179 3.63 25.52 -6.85
C ASP A 179 3.44 24.34 -5.89
N ILE A 180 2.19 24.00 -5.60
CA ILE A 180 1.86 22.82 -4.81
C ILE A 180 2.28 21.55 -5.56
N ALA A 181 2.01 21.46 -6.85
CA ALA A 181 2.34 20.31 -7.67
C ALA A 181 3.85 20.04 -7.72
N LYS A 182 4.66 21.09 -7.90
CA LYS A 182 6.12 20.98 -7.86
C LYS A 182 6.61 20.47 -6.51
N PHE A 183 6.06 21.01 -5.42
CA PHE A 183 6.37 20.59 -4.07
C PHE A 183 6.06 19.11 -3.84
N LEU A 184 4.83 18.67 -4.14
CA LEU A 184 4.42 17.28 -3.97
C LEU A 184 5.23 16.33 -4.83
N TYR A 185 5.47 16.71 -6.09
CA TYR A 185 6.26 15.91 -7.03
C TYR A 185 7.69 15.73 -6.57
N TYR A 186 8.30 16.79 -6.05
CA TYR A 186 9.67 16.75 -5.50
C TYR A 186 9.78 15.80 -4.30
N HIS A 187 8.78 15.80 -3.42
CA HIS A 187 8.76 14.96 -2.21
C HIS A 187 8.22 13.54 -2.47
N GLY A 188 7.72 13.26 -3.67
CA GLY A 188 7.16 11.95 -4.02
C GLY A 188 5.79 11.68 -3.43
N VAL A 189 4.99 12.71 -3.20
CA VAL A 189 3.59 12.59 -2.76
C VAL A 189 2.67 12.53 -3.96
N ASP A 190 1.88 11.47 -4.08
CA ASP A 190 1.08 11.19 -5.27
C ASP A 190 -0.38 11.61 -5.14
N GLY A 191 -0.71 12.41 -4.16
CA GLY A 191 -2.04 12.97 -3.99
C GLY A 191 -2.26 13.64 -2.65
N LEU A 192 -3.31 14.44 -2.60
CA LEU A 192 -3.83 15.02 -1.37
C LEU A 192 -5.14 14.32 -1.00
N GLY A 193 -5.22 13.82 0.23
CA GLY A 193 -6.41 13.24 0.79
C GLY A 193 -7.00 14.10 1.90
N TYR A 194 -8.29 13.96 2.13
CA TYR A 194 -9.00 14.73 3.15
C TYR A 194 -9.98 13.88 3.94
N ASN A 195 -9.96 13.98 5.24
CA ASN A 195 -11.12 13.65 6.05
C ASN A 195 -12.14 14.77 5.95
N SER A 196 -12.96 14.74 4.91
CA SER A 196 -13.86 15.83 4.55
C SER A 196 -15.20 15.70 5.25
N GLU A 197 -15.19 15.72 6.58
CA GLU A 197 -16.37 15.67 7.44
C GLU A 197 -16.60 17.00 8.16
N PHE A 198 -16.29 18.11 7.51
CA PHE A 198 -16.33 19.43 8.13
C PHE A 198 -17.35 20.36 7.46
N SER A 199 -17.94 21.24 8.26
CA SER A 199 -18.69 22.39 7.75
C SER A 199 -17.72 23.45 7.27
N ALA A 200 -17.92 23.91 6.04
CA ALA A 200 -16.92 24.67 5.29
C ALA A 200 -16.51 25.99 5.93
N PHE A 201 -15.32 26.33 5.59
CA PHE A 201 -14.69 27.62 5.80
C PHE A 201 -15.14 28.71 4.79
N GLY A 202 -16.25 28.47 4.12
CA GLY A 202 -16.88 29.35 3.13
C GLY A 202 -16.88 28.76 1.70
N SER A 203 -18.01 28.81 1.02
CA SER A 203 -18.19 28.22 -0.32
C SER A 203 -17.18 28.73 -1.35
N LYS A 204 -16.83 30.02 -1.33
CA LYS A 204 -15.81 30.59 -2.22
C LYS A 204 -14.43 29.97 -2.01
N ASN A 205 -14.04 29.75 -0.77
CA ASN A 205 -12.74 29.14 -0.46
C ASN A 205 -12.72 27.67 -0.88
N LEU A 206 -13.82 26.96 -0.69
CA LEU A 206 -13.96 25.59 -1.16
C LEU A 206 -13.89 25.52 -2.70
N THR A 207 -14.54 26.44 -3.41
CA THR A 207 -14.43 26.57 -4.87
C THR A 207 -12.97 26.82 -5.31
N ASN A 208 -12.23 27.66 -4.59
CA ASN A 208 -10.82 27.88 -4.88
C ASN A 208 -9.99 26.61 -4.65
N LEU A 209 -10.27 25.86 -3.58
CA LEU A 209 -9.60 24.59 -3.32
C LEU A 209 -9.90 23.56 -4.44
N MET A 210 -11.14 23.49 -4.94
CA MET A 210 -11.50 22.67 -6.09
C MET A 210 -10.70 23.06 -7.34
N ASN A 211 -10.51 24.34 -7.58
CA ASN A 211 -9.68 24.83 -8.68
C ASN A 211 -8.20 24.44 -8.52
N VAL A 212 -7.69 24.47 -7.31
CA VAL A 212 -6.33 23.96 -7.01
C VAL A 212 -6.25 22.47 -7.33
N HIS A 213 -7.21 21.65 -6.89
CA HIS A 213 -7.22 20.21 -7.19
C HIS A 213 -7.27 19.93 -8.70
N ASN A 214 -8.10 20.66 -9.45
CA ASN A 214 -8.14 20.56 -10.91
C ASN A 214 -6.75 20.86 -11.52
N GLY A 215 -6.13 21.96 -11.10
CA GLY A 215 -4.80 22.33 -11.58
C GLY A 215 -3.70 21.34 -11.20
N LEU A 216 -3.79 20.73 -10.02
CA LEU A 216 -2.87 19.65 -9.61
C LEU A 216 -3.00 18.44 -10.54
N MET A 217 -4.23 17.97 -10.81
CA MET A 217 -4.48 16.87 -11.73
C MET A 217 -3.96 17.17 -13.13
N GLU A 218 -4.20 18.38 -13.63
CA GLU A 218 -3.74 18.84 -14.93
C GLU A 218 -2.20 18.86 -15.04
N TRP A 219 -1.53 19.45 -14.05
CA TRP A 219 -0.07 19.53 -14.04
C TRP A 219 0.60 18.15 -13.92
N MET A 220 0.00 17.27 -13.13
CA MET A 220 0.54 15.92 -12.87
C MET A 220 0.27 14.95 -14.01
N ALA A 221 -0.73 15.15 -14.85
CA ALA A 221 -1.19 14.22 -15.87
C ALA A 221 -0.08 13.66 -16.78
N THR A 222 0.94 14.47 -17.08
CA THR A 222 2.08 14.06 -17.92
C THR A 222 3.37 13.74 -17.14
N ARG A 223 3.37 13.96 -15.83
CA ARG A 223 4.58 13.87 -14.99
C ARG A 223 4.49 12.74 -13.97
N ASN A 224 3.32 12.53 -13.44
CA ASN A 224 3.05 11.48 -12.46
C ASN A 224 1.71 10.81 -12.78
N PRO A 225 1.69 9.77 -13.61
CA PRO A 225 0.45 9.15 -14.09
C PRO A 225 -0.33 8.42 -12.97
N ILE A 226 0.27 8.21 -11.82
CA ILE A 226 -0.41 7.60 -10.66
C ILE A 226 -0.97 8.63 -9.69
N TYR A 227 -0.82 9.93 -9.97
CA TYR A 227 -1.30 11.00 -9.11
C TYR A 227 -2.84 11.05 -9.05
N GLU A 228 -3.38 11.07 -7.84
CA GLU A 228 -4.83 11.12 -7.62
C GLU A 228 -5.15 11.83 -6.29
N ASN A 229 -5.85 12.96 -6.34
CA ASN A 229 -6.41 13.56 -5.14
C ASN A 229 -7.57 12.71 -4.62
N MET A 230 -7.73 12.63 -3.30
CA MET A 230 -8.76 11.81 -2.67
C MET A 230 -9.62 12.65 -1.71
N TRP A 231 -10.92 12.64 -1.92
CA TRP A 231 -11.89 13.36 -1.12
C TRP A 231 -12.83 12.38 -0.42
N TYR A 232 -12.86 12.39 0.90
CA TYR A 232 -13.92 11.67 1.61
C TYR A 232 -15.24 12.39 1.40
N ALA A 233 -16.25 11.71 0.88
CA ALA A 233 -17.48 12.32 0.40
C ALA A 233 -18.46 12.67 1.54
N GLY A 234 -18.00 13.45 2.50
CA GLY A 234 -18.81 13.99 3.60
C GLY A 234 -19.16 15.46 3.38
N THR A 235 -18.17 16.31 3.10
CA THR A 235 -18.42 17.72 2.76
C THR A 235 -18.75 17.86 1.28
N ILE A 236 -19.84 18.57 0.97
CA ILE A 236 -20.32 18.83 -0.40
C ILE A 236 -19.85 20.19 -0.92
N ASP A 237 -20.05 20.49 -2.20
CA ASP A 237 -19.61 21.72 -2.90
C ASP A 237 -20.07 23.00 -2.21
N GLY A 238 -21.26 22.98 -1.63
CA GLY A 238 -21.80 24.09 -0.84
C GLY A 238 -21.19 24.26 0.56
N GLY A 239 -20.32 23.35 0.98
CA GLY A 239 -19.59 23.44 2.23
C GLY A 239 -20.32 22.93 3.46
N SER A 240 -21.45 22.26 3.31
CA SER A 240 -22.12 21.54 4.40
C SER A 240 -21.78 20.05 4.37
N ILE A 241 -21.99 19.38 5.49
CA ILE A 241 -21.83 17.92 5.59
C ILE A 241 -23.08 17.25 5.05
N ALA A 242 -22.91 16.27 4.17
CA ALA A 242 -23.98 15.40 3.69
C ALA A 242 -23.41 14.03 3.33
N PHE A 243 -23.74 13.01 4.11
CA PHE A 243 -23.32 11.63 3.88
C PHE A 243 -24.31 10.86 3.00
N ASP A 244 -23.81 9.78 2.40
CA ASP A 244 -24.62 8.73 1.75
C ASP A 244 -25.42 9.18 0.52
N ILE A 245 -25.01 10.26 -0.10
CA ILE A 245 -25.73 10.84 -1.25
C ILE A 245 -25.26 10.31 -2.60
N GLY A 246 -24.14 9.61 -2.65
CA GLY A 246 -23.46 9.26 -3.91
C GLY A 246 -22.90 10.49 -4.65
N LEU A 247 -22.60 10.32 -5.94
CA LEU A 247 -22.18 11.43 -6.81
C LEU A 247 -23.40 12.07 -7.48
N GLY A 248 -23.43 13.40 -7.48
CA GLY A 248 -24.49 14.19 -8.13
C GLY A 248 -24.19 15.68 -8.10
N ASP A 249 -25.20 16.52 -8.40
CA ASP A 249 -25.08 17.99 -8.50
C ASP A 249 -24.53 18.68 -7.26
N ARG A 250 -24.64 18.02 -6.09
CA ARG A 250 -24.22 18.60 -4.81
C ARG A 250 -22.73 18.49 -4.53
N ASN A 251 -22.01 17.61 -5.24
CA ASN A 251 -20.60 17.29 -4.97
C ASN A 251 -19.76 17.06 -6.24
N CYS A 252 -20.34 17.28 -7.41
CA CYS A 252 -19.64 17.09 -8.69
C CYS A 252 -18.45 18.04 -8.89
N GLY A 253 -18.47 19.22 -8.29
CA GLY A 253 -17.36 20.16 -8.36
C GLY A 253 -16.11 19.61 -7.66
N LEU A 254 -16.27 19.01 -6.50
CA LEU A 254 -15.18 18.32 -5.78
C LEU A 254 -14.71 17.06 -6.54
N PHE A 255 -15.64 16.30 -7.12
CA PHE A 255 -15.31 15.11 -7.89
C PHE A 255 -14.50 15.41 -9.16
N LYS A 256 -14.68 16.58 -9.76
CA LYS A 256 -13.94 16.97 -10.95
C LYS A 256 -12.42 16.91 -10.77
N GLY A 257 -11.90 17.33 -9.63
CA GLY A 257 -10.47 17.37 -9.32
C GLY A 257 -10.00 16.33 -8.31
N SER A 258 -10.89 15.45 -7.85
CA SER A 258 -10.57 14.43 -6.87
C SER A 258 -11.37 13.16 -7.11
N SER A 259 -10.83 12.02 -6.74
CA SER A 259 -11.63 10.81 -6.59
C SER A 259 -12.34 10.82 -5.25
N PHE A 260 -13.44 10.09 -5.15
CA PHE A 260 -14.27 10.07 -3.95
C PHE A 260 -14.09 8.77 -3.18
N PHE A 261 -13.72 8.90 -1.92
CA PHE A 261 -13.93 7.87 -0.92
C PHE A 261 -15.35 8.07 -0.37
N LEU A 262 -16.30 7.24 -0.84
CA LEU A 262 -17.70 7.36 -0.48
C LEU A 262 -17.93 6.91 0.97
N ASN A 263 -18.88 7.55 1.64
CA ASN A 263 -19.31 7.13 2.98
C ASN A 263 -19.87 5.71 2.96
N TYR A 264 -19.88 5.05 4.10
CA TYR A 264 -20.07 3.61 4.27
C TYR A 264 -21.47 3.07 3.94
N ASN A 265 -22.44 3.91 3.60
CA ASN A 265 -23.79 3.51 3.18
C ASN A 265 -24.03 3.62 1.66
N TRP A 266 -22.97 3.48 0.86
CA TRP A 266 -22.99 3.54 -0.62
C TRP A 266 -23.82 2.41 -1.27
N ASN A 267 -24.14 1.33 -0.56
CA ASN A 267 -24.67 0.05 -1.04
C ASN A 267 -26.17 0.06 -1.45
N ARG A 268 -26.67 1.20 -1.86
CA ARG A 268 -28.00 1.32 -2.48
C ARG A 268 -27.87 1.28 -3.99
N GLU A 269 -28.48 0.28 -4.63
CA GLU A 269 -28.32 0.03 -6.06
C GLU A 269 -28.64 1.25 -6.92
N THR A 270 -29.73 1.94 -6.63
CA THR A 270 -30.12 3.16 -7.38
C THR A 270 -29.08 4.28 -7.25
N THR A 271 -28.49 4.45 -6.06
CA THR A 271 -27.44 5.45 -5.83
C THR A 271 -26.16 5.05 -6.56
N MET A 272 -25.78 3.78 -6.57
CA MET A 272 -24.63 3.31 -7.31
C MET A 272 -24.79 3.52 -8.81
N GLN A 273 -25.93 3.12 -9.35
CA GLN A 273 -26.23 3.29 -10.77
C GLN A 273 -26.19 4.77 -11.18
N SER A 274 -26.90 5.63 -10.47
CA SER A 274 -26.94 7.06 -10.80
C SER A 274 -25.57 7.73 -10.67
N SER A 275 -24.75 7.34 -9.69
CA SER A 275 -23.40 7.88 -9.54
C SER A 275 -22.46 7.47 -10.67
N VAL A 276 -22.57 6.23 -11.14
CA VAL A 276 -21.80 5.73 -12.31
C VAL A 276 -22.19 6.49 -13.57
N GLU A 277 -23.50 6.68 -13.81
CA GLU A 277 -24.02 7.44 -14.95
C GLU A 277 -23.55 8.90 -14.87
N TYR A 278 -23.57 9.49 -13.68
CA TYR A 278 -23.13 10.86 -13.46
C TYR A 278 -21.62 11.02 -13.72
N ALA A 279 -20.80 10.11 -13.25
CA ALA A 279 -19.35 10.12 -13.53
C ALA A 279 -19.06 10.05 -15.04
N ARG A 280 -19.74 9.15 -15.75
CA ARG A 280 -19.61 9.03 -17.22
C ARG A 280 -20.03 10.29 -17.96
N ASN A 281 -21.11 10.95 -17.51
CA ASN A 281 -21.56 12.22 -18.09
C ASN A 281 -20.58 13.37 -17.84
N MET A 282 -19.69 13.24 -16.87
CA MET A 282 -18.60 14.16 -16.59
C MET A 282 -17.28 13.79 -17.31
N ASP A 283 -17.30 12.79 -18.19
CA ASP A 283 -16.09 12.20 -18.79
C ASP A 283 -15.07 11.71 -17.76
N ARG A 284 -15.56 11.25 -16.60
CA ARG A 284 -14.75 10.68 -15.52
C ARG A 284 -14.95 9.18 -15.44
N ASP A 285 -13.84 8.46 -15.19
CA ASP A 285 -13.87 7.03 -14.92
C ASP A 285 -14.67 6.74 -13.63
N PRO A 286 -15.75 5.94 -13.69
CA PRO A 286 -16.49 5.55 -12.49
C PRO A 286 -15.62 4.84 -11.43
N LEU A 287 -14.51 4.24 -11.81
CA LEU A 287 -13.54 3.67 -10.86
C LEU A 287 -12.85 4.71 -9.96
N CYS A 288 -13.07 6.01 -10.20
CA CYS A 288 -12.72 7.08 -9.26
C CYS A 288 -13.71 7.19 -8.07
N LEU A 289 -14.79 6.40 -8.06
CA LEU A 289 -15.70 6.25 -6.93
C LEU A 289 -15.27 5.05 -6.10
N TYR A 290 -14.75 5.30 -4.92
CA TYR A 290 -14.29 4.26 -4.00
C TYR A 290 -15.38 3.97 -2.97
N ALA A 291 -15.92 2.78 -2.97
CA ALA A 291 -16.87 2.32 -1.96
C ALA A 291 -16.15 2.22 -0.60
N GLY A 292 -16.51 3.06 0.34
CA GLY A 292 -15.92 3.08 1.66
C GLY A 292 -16.33 1.85 2.48
N ILE A 293 -15.34 1.15 3.00
CA ILE A 293 -15.52 0.01 3.90
C ILE A 293 -14.86 0.35 5.22
N ASN A 294 -15.67 0.49 6.26
CA ASN A 294 -15.18 0.78 7.59
C ASN A 294 -14.70 -0.48 8.28
N MET A 295 -13.41 -0.53 8.57
CA MET A 295 -12.74 -1.62 9.27
C MET A 295 -12.58 -1.34 10.77
N GLN A 296 -12.86 -0.12 11.22
CA GLN A 296 -12.86 0.23 12.65
C GLN A 296 -13.97 -0.52 13.39
N GLY A 297 -13.66 -0.97 14.60
CA GLY A 297 -14.56 -1.83 15.36
C GLY A 297 -14.59 -3.26 14.84
N GLY A 298 -13.88 -3.50 13.74
CA GLY A 298 -13.59 -4.82 13.25
C GLY A 298 -14.67 -5.45 12.39
N GLU A 299 -15.68 -4.75 12.00
CA GLU A 299 -16.70 -5.23 11.07
C GLU A 299 -16.69 -4.41 9.79
N PRO A 300 -16.39 -5.03 8.63
CA PRO A 300 -16.57 -4.35 7.38
C PRO A 300 -18.06 -4.08 7.15
N ASN A 301 -18.42 -2.81 7.03
CA ASN A 301 -19.79 -2.39 6.80
C ASN A 301 -20.33 -2.74 5.41
N ALA A 302 -19.47 -3.16 4.50
CA ALA A 302 -19.90 -3.55 3.17
C ALA A 302 -20.54 -4.93 3.18
N ASN A 303 -21.84 -4.94 3.29
CA ASN A 303 -22.61 -6.18 3.30
C ASN A 303 -23.12 -6.58 1.92
N ASN A 304 -22.76 -5.84 0.86
CA ASN A 304 -23.30 -6.11 -0.48
C ASN A 304 -22.19 -6.28 -1.51
N TRP A 305 -21.39 -7.33 -1.33
CA TRP A 305 -20.33 -7.72 -2.27
C TRP A 305 -20.84 -8.02 -3.68
N PRO A 306 -22.01 -8.68 -3.89
CA PRO A 306 -22.58 -8.86 -5.20
C PRO A 306 -22.86 -7.54 -5.92
N LEU A 307 -23.39 -6.55 -5.19
CA LEU A 307 -23.67 -5.23 -5.75
C LEU A 307 -22.39 -4.49 -6.11
N LEU A 308 -21.37 -4.58 -5.25
CA LEU A 308 -20.07 -4.01 -5.52
C LEU A 308 -19.41 -4.65 -6.75
N LYS A 309 -19.57 -5.96 -6.97
CA LYS A 309 -19.11 -6.64 -8.20
C LYS A 309 -19.85 -6.16 -9.45
N LYS A 310 -21.12 -5.84 -9.32
CA LYS A 310 -21.99 -5.45 -10.44
C LYS A 310 -21.64 -4.06 -11.01
N TYR A 311 -21.24 -3.12 -10.16
CA TYR A 311 -20.95 -1.75 -10.57
C TYR A 311 -19.45 -1.45 -10.59
N PRO A 312 -18.98 -0.57 -11.50
CA PRO A 312 -17.56 -0.20 -11.62
C PRO A 312 -17.14 0.82 -10.53
N TYR A 313 -17.32 0.44 -9.26
CA TYR A 313 -16.78 1.15 -8.12
C TYR A 313 -15.44 0.55 -7.71
N SER A 314 -14.52 1.36 -7.30
CA SER A 314 -13.31 0.93 -6.59
C SER A 314 -13.58 0.70 -5.11
N ILE A 315 -12.57 0.27 -4.35
CA ILE A 315 -12.69 -0.11 -2.95
C ILE A 315 -11.83 0.81 -2.11
N GLY A 316 -12.43 1.44 -1.11
CA GLY A 316 -11.75 2.23 -0.09
C GLY A 316 -11.82 1.54 1.28
N LEU A 317 -10.68 1.07 1.81
CA LEU A 317 -10.61 0.50 3.15
C LEU A 317 -10.15 1.56 4.14
N TRP A 318 -10.98 1.84 5.13
CA TRP A 318 -10.63 2.70 6.25
C TRP A 318 -10.42 1.89 7.52
N GLY A 319 -9.36 2.21 8.26
CA GLY A 319 -9.05 1.53 9.51
C GLY A 319 -8.51 0.12 9.33
N ALA A 320 -7.85 -0.16 8.21
CA ALA A 320 -7.25 -1.46 7.91
C ALA A 320 -6.08 -1.84 8.83
N HIS A 321 -5.84 -1.06 9.86
CA HIS A 321 -4.92 -1.31 10.97
C HIS A 321 -5.63 -1.83 12.23
N GLU A 322 -6.95 -2.07 12.16
CA GLU A 322 -7.76 -2.39 13.33
C GLU A 322 -7.26 -3.63 14.07
N VAL A 323 -7.03 -3.47 15.36
CA VAL A 323 -6.42 -4.49 16.23
C VAL A 323 -7.22 -5.79 16.24
N ASN A 324 -8.54 -5.69 16.32
CA ASN A 324 -9.38 -6.88 16.41
C ASN A 324 -9.43 -7.68 15.12
N MET A 325 -9.11 -7.08 14.01
CA MET A 325 -9.16 -7.72 12.71
C MET A 325 -7.78 -8.21 12.25
N PHE A 326 -6.82 -7.31 12.17
CA PHE A 326 -5.51 -7.60 11.62
C PHE A 326 -4.49 -8.04 12.66
N TRP A 327 -4.70 -7.65 13.91
CA TRP A 327 -3.78 -7.92 15.01
C TRP A 327 -4.39 -8.81 16.10
N GLN A 328 -5.16 -9.80 15.67
CA GLN A 328 -5.74 -10.76 16.61
C GLN A 328 -4.65 -11.41 17.47
N GLY A 329 -4.89 -11.42 18.76
CA GLY A 329 -3.92 -11.91 19.71
C GLY A 329 -2.78 -10.95 20.06
N ARG A 330 -2.72 -9.77 19.44
CA ARG A 330 -1.73 -8.74 19.77
C ARG A 330 -1.71 -8.38 21.26
N ASN A 331 -2.87 -8.35 21.87
CA ASN A 331 -3.01 -8.10 23.31
C ASN A 331 -3.00 -9.39 24.14
N SER A 332 -2.83 -10.57 23.53
CA SER A 332 -2.72 -11.80 24.27
C SER A 332 -1.37 -11.85 24.98
N ASN A 333 -1.41 -12.01 26.30
CA ASN A 333 -0.22 -12.16 27.11
C ASN A 333 0.61 -13.36 26.60
N GLY A 334 1.85 -13.11 26.21
CA GLY A 334 2.79 -14.14 25.79
C GLY A 334 2.93 -14.39 24.30
N SER A 335 2.23 -13.67 23.42
CA SER A 335 2.53 -13.74 21.99
C SER A 335 3.86 -13.06 21.67
N SER A 336 4.73 -13.76 20.95
CA SER A 336 5.95 -13.17 20.42
C SER A 336 5.65 -12.21 19.27
N ALA A 337 6.54 -11.25 19.02
CA ALA A 337 6.42 -10.33 17.89
C ALA A 337 6.29 -11.08 16.55
N SER A 338 7.04 -12.17 16.36
CA SER A 338 6.94 -13.00 15.15
C SER A 338 5.59 -13.70 15.00
N ALA A 339 4.99 -14.15 16.11
CA ALA A 339 3.65 -14.74 16.09
C ALA A 339 2.58 -13.69 15.72
N MET A 340 2.69 -12.49 16.26
CA MET A 340 1.81 -11.38 15.92
C MET A 340 1.94 -10.99 14.45
N GLN A 341 3.16 -10.86 13.93
CA GLN A 341 3.41 -10.61 12.51
C GLN A 341 2.84 -11.71 11.61
N THR A 342 3.01 -12.97 12.00
CA THR A 342 2.43 -14.11 11.27
C THR A 342 0.90 -14.00 11.21
N THR A 343 0.26 -13.63 12.31
CA THR A 343 -1.19 -13.43 12.35
C THR A 343 -1.62 -12.29 11.43
N TYR A 344 -0.95 -11.15 11.50
CA TYR A 344 -1.22 -10.01 10.60
C TYR A 344 -1.10 -10.39 9.13
N LEU A 345 0.00 -11.04 8.75
CA LEU A 345 0.23 -11.46 7.38
C LEU A 345 -0.81 -12.47 6.88
N ASN A 346 -1.17 -13.46 7.71
CA ASN A 346 -2.20 -14.44 7.37
C ASN A 346 -3.58 -13.80 7.21
N THR A 347 -3.86 -12.80 8.04
CA THR A 347 -5.11 -12.03 7.96
C THR A 347 -5.19 -11.27 6.64
N CYS A 348 -4.12 -10.57 6.28
CA CYS A 348 -4.04 -9.91 4.97
C CYS A 348 -4.20 -10.91 3.82
N GLU A 349 -3.54 -12.07 3.88
CA GLU A 349 -3.68 -13.10 2.84
C GLU A 349 -5.12 -13.55 2.65
N GLN A 350 -5.85 -13.78 3.73
CA GLN A 350 -7.25 -14.19 3.64
C GLN A 350 -8.10 -13.12 2.98
N TRP A 351 -7.92 -11.86 3.35
CA TRP A 351 -8.64 -10.73 2.76
C TRP A 351 -8.39 -10.59 1.25
N PHE A 352 -7.15 -10.72 0.85
CA PHE A 352 -6.75 -10.46 -0.53
C PHE A 352 -6.78 -11.71 -1.39
N GLY A 353 -6.20 -12.80 -0.90
CA GLY A 353 -5.94 -14.01 -1.68
C GLY A 353 -6.94 -15.14 -1.46
N ASN A 354 -8.05 -14.93 -0.74
CA ASN A 354 -9.08 -15.93 -0.51
C ASN A 354 -8.62 -17.15 0.31
N GLY A 355 -7.91 -16.96 1.40
CA GLY A 355 -7.63 -18.02 2.38
C GLY A 355 -6.63 -19.11 1.96
N PRO A 356 -6.87 -19.91 0.90
CA PRO A 356 -5.94 -20.98 0.50
C PRO A 356 -4.69 -20.46 -0.25
N ARG A 357 -4.49 -19.16 -0.33
CA ARG A 357 -3.39 -18.48 -1.04
C ARG A 357 -3.44 -18.56 -2.58
N ASN A 358 -4.15 -19.51 -3.15
CA ASN A 358 -4.37 -19.54 -4.59
C ASN A 358 -5.53 -18.63 -4.98
N PRO A 359 -5.29 -17.49 -5.62
CA PRO A 359 -6.32 -16.51 -5.91
C PRO A 359 -7.35 -17.02 -6.95
N ALA A 360 -7.03 -18.08 -7.70
CA ALA A 360 -7.94 -18.68 -8.66
C ALA A 360 -9.00 -19.59 -8.01
N VAL A 361 -8.74 -20.08 -6.80
CA VAL A 361 -9.68 -20.96 -6.09
C VAL A 361 -10.75 -20.14 -5.40
N ARG A 362 -12.00 -20.26 -5.87
CA ARG A 362 -13.15 -19.56 -5.30
C ARG A 362 -13.67 -20.28 -4.06
N LYS A 363 -13.17 -19.91 -2.90
CA LYS A 363 -13.74 -20.33 -1.62
C LYS A 363 -14.39 -19.14 -0.92
N GLU A 364 -15.55 -19.39 -0.33
CA GLU A 364 -16.15 -18.44 0.58
C GLU A 364 -15.33 -18.35 1.85
N ILE A 365 -14.98 -17.15 2.25
CA ILE A 365 -14.38 -16.92 3.56
C ILE A 365 -15.53 -16.91 4.56
N LYS A 366 -15.71 -18.02 5.27
CA LYS A 366 -16.87 -18.21 6.17
C LYS A 366 -16.69 -17.60 7.55
N SER A 367 -15.49 -17.34 7.97
CA SER A 367 -15.21 -16.80 9.29
C SER A 367 -13.89 -16.08 9.30
N TYR A 368 -13.92 -14.88 9.71
CA TYR A 368 -12.79 -14.02 9.90
C TYR A 368 -12.84 -13.51 11.33
N ALA A 369 -12.58 -14.39 12.30
CA ALA A 369 -12.52 -14.05 13.72
C ALA A 369 -13.55 -13.00 14.16
N ASN A 370 -14.81 -13.23 14.02
CA ASN A 370 -15.94 -12.33 14.26
C ASN A 370 -16.21 -11.30 13.14
N TYR A 371 -15.42 -11.24 12.10
CA TYR A 371 -15.56 -10.35 10.95
C TYR A 371 -15.78 -11.18 9.69
N ALA A 372 -16.74 -12.07 9.74
CA ALA A 372 -17.13 -12.81 8.56
C ALA A 372 -17.58 -11.81 7.49
N PRO A 373 -16.86 -11.64 6.39
CA PRO A 373 -17.49 -11.14 5.20
C PRO A 373 -18.73 -12.01 4.97
N ASN A 374 -19.84 -11.39 4.66
CA ASN A 374 -21.04 -12.15 4.40
C ASN A 374 -20.88 -13.08 3.19
N ASP A 375 -21.84 -13.93 2.99
CA ASP A 375 -21.95 -14.83 1.84
C ASP A 375 -21.60 -14.08 0.53
N ASN A 376 -20.80 -14.71 -0.32
CA ASN A 376 -20.30 -14.22 -1.60
C ASN A 376 -19.04 -13.31 -1.55
N PHE A 377 -18.37 -13.18 -0.43
CA PHE A 377 -17.03 -12.64 -0.42
C PHE A 377 -16.00 -13.74 -0.72
N HIS A 378 -15.28 -13.57 -1.81
CA HIS A 378 -14.27 -14.53 -2.26
C HIS A 378 -12.84 -13.96 -2.22
N GLY A 379 -12.59 -12.98 -1.36
CA GLY A 379 -11.37 -12.20 -1.33
C GLY A 379 -11.37 -11.04 -2.32
N MET A 380 -10.48 -10.07 -2.10
CA MET A 380 -10.33 -8.90 -2.98
C MET A 380 -9.89 -9.31 -4.38
N SER A 381 -9.11 -10.39 -4.52
CA SER A 381 -8.71 -10.97 -5.81
C SER A 381 -9.89 -11.33 -6.72
N SER A 382 -11.08 -11.54 -6.16
CA SER A 382 -12.29 -11.81 -6.96
C SER A 382 -12.90 -10.58 -7.62
N MET A 383 -12.36 -9.39 -7.31
CA MET A 383 -12.88 -8.10 -7.80
C MET A 383 -11.82 -7.25 -8.49
N MET A 384 -10.57 -7.66 -8.41
CA MET A 384 -9.46 -6.92 -8.99
C MET A 384 -8.33 -7.85 -9.43
N THR A 385 -7.57 -7.40 -10.41
CA THR A 385 -6.37 -8.11 -10.87
C THR A 385 -5.22 -7.77 -9.93
N ALA A 386 -4.49 -8.78 -9.49
CA ALA A 386 -3.20 -8.54 -8.84
C ALA A 386 -2.26 -7.86 -9.84
N ARG A 387 -1.63 -6.77 -9.41
CA ARG A 387 -0.74 -5.98 -10.24
C ARG A 387 0.70 -6.17 -9.78
N SER A 388 1.61 -6.10 -10.71
CA SER A 388 3.04 -6.06 -10.38
C SER A 388 3.63 -4.75 -10.92
N ALA A 389 4.69 -4.29 -10.31
CA ALA A 389 5.43 -3.18 -10.87
C ALA A 389 5.94 -3.56 -12.28
N LEU A 390 5.80 -2.64 -13.23
CA LEU A 390 6.24 -2.85 -14.60
C LEU A 390 7.72 -3.16 -14.62
N GLY A 391 8.02 -4.22 -15.31
CA GLY A 391 9.26 -4.84 -15.71
C GLY A 391 10.60 -4.25 -15.33
N TRP A 392 11.52 -5.11 -15.20
CA TRP A 392 12.92 -4.75 -15.01
C TRP A 392 13.68 -4.91 -16.31
N ASP A 393 14.39 -3.87 -16.71
CA ASP A 393 15.52 -4.01 -17.62
C ASP A 393 16.73 -4.39 -16.76
N ILE A 394 17.10 -5.66 -16.81
CA ILE A 394 18.14 -6.20 -15.94
C ILE A 394 19.50 -5.51 -16.17
N ALA A 395 19.71 -4.97 -17.37
CA ALA A 395 20.92 -4.20 -17.67
C ALA A 395 21.00 -2.89 -16.89
N ASP A 396 19.85 -2.25 -16.66
CA ASP A 396 19.77 -0.95 -15.99
C ASP A 396 19.45 -1.10 -14.49
N GLU A 397 18.58 -2.07 -14.13
CA GLU A 397 18.13 -2.29 -12.77
C GLU A 397 17.96 -3.80 -12.49
N PRO A 398 18.93 -4.47 -11.88
CA PRO A 398 18.79 -5.89 -11.55
C PRO A 398 17.67 -6.11 -10.53
N PHE A 399 16.84 -7.13 -10.78
CA PHE A 399 15.86 -7.57 -9.80
C PHE A 399 16.54 -8.40 -8.71
N TYR A 400 16.28 -8.05 -7.46
CA TYR A 400 16.71 -8.85 -6.33
C TYR A 400 15.64 -8.85 -5.23
N THR A 401 15.59 -9.94 -4.50
CA THR A 401 14.82 -10.07 -3.27
C THR A 401 15.49 -11.09 -2.35
N TYR A 402 15.48 -10.79 -1.08
CA TYR A 402 15.89 -11.70 0.00
C TYR A 402 14.71 -12.05 0.88
N PHE A 403 13.50 -11.62 0.46
CA PHE A 403 12.26 -11.74 1.22
C PHE A 403 12.33 -11.03 2.57
N ASN A 404 13.09 -9.95 2.64
CA ASN A 404 13.13 -9.09 3.80
C ASN A 404 11.82 -8.30 3.92
N LEU A 405 11.13 -8.48 5.03
CA LEU A 405 9.84 -7.80 5.28
C LEU A 405 9.99 -6.36 5.78
N GLY A 406 11.20 -5.93 6.13
CA GLY A 406 11.43 -4.61 6.68
C GLY A 406 11.35 -4.56 8.21
N ASN A 407 11.41 -5.71 8.87
CA ASN A 407 11.52 -5.80 10.33
C ASN A 407 12.25 -7.07 10.79
N GLY A 408 12.57 -7.14 12.06
CA GLY A 408 13.22 -8.32 12.64
C GLY A 408 13.64 -8.10 14.08
N THR A 409 14.08 -9.18 14.71
CA THR A 409 14.76 -9.17 16.01
C THR A 409 16.28 -9.11 15.86
N PHE A 410 16.75 -9.14 14.63
CA PHE A 410 18.15 -9.02 14.25
C PHE A 410 18.25 -8.47 12.82
N PHE A 411 19.43 -8.03 12.44
CA PHE A 411 19.74 -7.67 11.07
C PHE A 411 21.01 -8.40 10.60
N ASN A 412 20.89 -9.12 9.50
CA ASN A 412 22.03 -9.75 8.84
C ASN A 412 22.45 -8.95 7.59
N TRP A 413 23.75 -8.93 7.34
CA TRP A 413 24.33 -8.42 6.11
C TRP A 413 25.11 -9.55 5.43
N LYS A 414 24.61 -10.03 4.30
CA LYS A 414 25.19 -11.15 3.52
C LYS A 414 25.43 -12.43 4.35
N GLY A 415 24.54 -12.70 5.28
CA GLY A 415 24.58 -13.86 6.16
C GLY A 415 25.26 -13.63 7.52
N ASP A 416 26.02 -12.55 7.66
CA ASP A 416 26.69 -12.20 8.91
C ASP A 416 25.79 -11.34 9.78
N ARG A 417 25.80 -11.59 11.09
CA ARG A 417 25.02 -10.86 12.08
C ARG A 417 25.60 -9.46 12.27
N ALA A 418 24.85 -8.44 11.82
CA ALA A 418 25.25 -7.04 11.95
C ALA A 418 24.60 -6.34 13.18
N MET A 419 23.42 -6.80 13.61
CA MET A 419 22.70 -6.23 14.75
C MET A 419 21.81 -7.28 15.40
N ASP A 420 21.72 -7.26 16.73
CA ASP A 420 20.91 -8.18 17.56
C ASP A 420 19.77 -7.45 18.31
N ASN A 421 19.18 -6.46 17.69
CA ASN A 421 18.08 -5.70 18.27
C ASN A 421 16.83 -5.83 17.41
N GLU A 422 15.67 -5.65 18.01
CA GLU A 422 14.43 -5.42 17.27
C GLU A 422 14.54 -4.16 16.44
N TRP A 423 13.98 -4.22 15.23
CA TRP A 423 13.96 -3.09 14.32
C TRP A 423 12.76 -3.16 13.39
N TYR A 424 12.39 -2.00 12.86
CA TYR A 424 11.39 -1.82 11.83
C TYR A 424 11.79 -0.67 10.91
N ASN A 425 11.73 -0.90 9.63
CA ASN A 425 11.77 0.13 8.59
C ASN A 425 11.15 -0.43 7.31
N ILE A 426 9.93 -0.02 7.00
CA ILE A 426 9.21 -0.50 5.81
C ILE A 426 9.93 -0.13 4.50
N GLY A 427 10.69 0.95 4.48
CA GLY A 427 11.42 1.41 3.29
C GLY A 427 12.50 0.43 2.78
N VAL A 428 12.99 -0.46 3.65
CA VAL A 428 13.96 -1.50 3.26
C VAL A 428 13.30 -2.85 2.97
N GLN A 429 12.00 -2.91 2.89
CA GLN A 429 11.28 -4.10 2.47
C GLN A 429 11.66 -4.47 1.04
N ASP A 430 11.91 -5.74 0.81
CA ASP A 430 12.18 -6.28 -0.53
C ASP A 430 10.90 -6.39 -1.38
N TYR A 431 11.05 -6.69 -2.67
CA TYR A 431 9.93 -7.12 -3.49
C TYR A 431 9.37 -8.43 -2.95
N LEU A 432 8.08 -8.41 -2.63
CA LEU A 432 7.37 -9.57 -2.13
C LEU A 432 6.62 -10.28 -3.25
N PRO A 433 6.32 -11.58 -3.10
CA PRO A 433 5.57 -12.32 -4.11
C PRO A 433 4.27 -11.62 -4.52
N THR A 434 3.95 -11.66 -5.81
CA THR A 434 2.85 -10.87 -6.40
C THR A 434 1.50 -11.14 -5.77
N TRP A 435 1.18 -12.42 -5.53
CA TRP A 435 -0.06 -12.84 -4.87
C TRP A 435 0.18 -13.38 -3.46
N ARG A 436 1.19 -12.90 -2.82
CA ARG A 436 1.79 -13.50 -1.67
C ARG A 436 2.57 -14.75 -2.08
N PHE A 437 2.07 -15.85 -2.27
CA PHE A 437 2.57 -17.07 -2.91
C PHE A 437 1.61 -18.22 -2.67
N TRP A 438 1.57 -19.20 -3.56
CA TRP A 438 0.80 -20.43 -3.38
C TRP A 438 1.42 -21.60 -4.12
N PHE A 439 0.99 -22.81 -3.78
CA PHE A 439 1.34 -24.01 -4.48
C PHE A 439 0.24 -24.40 -5.46
N ALA A 440 0.63 -24.88 -6.63
CA ALA A 440 -0.27 -25.42 -7.63
C ALA A 440 0.41 -26.56 -8.40
N PRO A 441 -0.38 -27.51 -8.95
CA PRO A 441 0.16 -28.60 -9.76
C PRO A 441 0.74 -28.12 -11.09
N THR A 442 0.40 -26.92 -11.54
CA THR A 442 0.92 -26.29 -12.75
C THR A 442 1.45 -24.88 -12.48
N PHE A 443 2.19 -24.32 -13.42
CA PHE A 443 2.66 -22.92 -13.34
C PHE A 443 1.63 -21.93 -13.90
N LEU A 444 0.47 -22.36 -14.37
CA LEU A 444 -0.56 -21.47 -14.90
C LEU A 444 -1.16 -20.59 -13.80
N ALA A 445 -1.26 -19.30 -14.05
CA ALA A 445 -1.76 -18.32 -13.08
C ALA A 445 -3.22 -18.53 -12.67
N ASN A 446 -4.01 -19.15 -13.53
CA ASN A 446 -5.44 -19.38 -13.34
C ASN A 446 -5.78 -20.86 -13.06
N ASP A 447 -4.82 -21.67 -12.65
CA ASP A 447 -5.09 -23.04 -12.25
C ASP A 447 -5.96 -23.04 -10.98
N VAL A 448 -7.19 -23.53 -11.14
CA VAL A 448 -8.18 -23.61 -10.06
C VAL A 448 -8.04 -24.89 -9.22
N GLN A 449 -7.09 -25.77 -9.56
CA GLN A 449 -6.86 -26.98 -8.80
C GLN A 449 -6.16 -26.64 -7.49
N GLU A 450 -6.66 -27.20 -6.42
CA GLU A 450 -5.96 -27.16 -5.15
C GLU A 450 -4.80 -28.15 -5.18
N SER A 451 -3.69 -27.74 -4.66
CA SER A 451 -2.56 -28.61 -4.47
C SER A 451 -2.79 -29.53 -3.25
N ASP A 452 -2.64 -30.82 -3.44
CA ASP A 452 -2.63 -31.82 -2.37
C ASP A 452 -1.27 -31.90 -1.67
N VAL A 453 -0.35 -31.03 -2.03
CA VAL A 453 1.02 -31.06 -1.54
C VAL A 453 1.12 -30.77 -0.05
N LYS A 454 1.99 -31.51 0.62
CA LYS A 454 2.33 -31.32 2.04
C LYS A 454 3.51 -30.36 2.20
N LEU A 455 3.46 -29.27 1.45
CA LEU A 455 4.40 -28.17 1.56
C LEU A 455 3.74 -26.98 2.25
N ASP A 456 4.55 -26.25 3.00
CA ASP A 456 4.18 -24.98 3.60
C ASP A 456 5.25 -23.95 3.24
N ALA A 457 4.84 -22.78 2.81
CA ALA A 457 5.71 -21.65 2.57
C ALA A 457 5.23 -20.47 3.42
N ARG A 458 6.15 -19.87 4.16
CA ARG A 458 5.84 -18.71 5.02
C ARG A 458 7.06 -17.82 5.20
N PHE A 459 6.83 -16.57 5.50
CA PHE A 459 7.90 -15.72 6.02
C PHE A 459 8.22 -16.10 7.45
N THR A 460 9.52 -16.11 7.77
CA THR A 460 10.02 -16.34 9.12
C THR A 460 11.13 -15.36 9.46
N TRP A 461 11.33 -15.16 10.76
CA TRP A 461 12.36 -14.29 11.33
C TRP A 461 13.47 -15.08 12.04
N ASP A 462 13.55 -16.39 11.76
CA ASP A 462 14.57 -17.25 12.36
C ASP A 462 15.90 -17.21 11.60
N GLN A 463 15.83 -16.93 10.32
CA GLN A 463 16.97 -16.86 9.41
C GLN A 463 16.80 -15.69 8.44
N ALA A 464 17.91 -15.11 8.02
CA ALA A 464 17.95 -14.15 6.92
C ALA A 464 19.34 -14.14 6.28
N TYR A 465 19.41 -13.88 4.98
CA TYR A 465 20.68 -13.56 4.32
C TYR A 465 20.94 -12.04 4.36
N MET A 466 19.90 -11.25 4.09
CA MET A 466 19.87 -9.80 4.23
C MET A 466 18.65 -9.42 5.05
N GLY A 467 18.78 -8.46 5.96
CA GLY A 467 17.67 -8.02 6.80
C GLY A 467 17.35 -8.96 7.94
N GLY A 468 16.09 -9.11 8.30
CA GLY A 468 15.60 -9.84 9.48
C GLY A 468 14.66 -11.00 9.18
N SER A 469 14.36 -11.30 7.92
CA SER A 469 13.40 -12.34 7.55
C SER A 469 13.77 -13.05 6.25
N CYS A 470 13.14 -14.18 6.00
CA CYS A 470 13.29 -14.96 4.77
C CYS A 470 12.00 -15.71 4.44
N LEU A 471 11.92 -16.24 3.23
CA LEU A 471 10.91 -17.22 2.85
C LEU A 471 11.39 -18.62 3.26
N ASN A 472 10.63 -19.25 4.14
CA ASN A 472 10.86 -20.63 4.58
C ASN A 472 9.90 -21.56 3.86
N ILE A 473 10.41 -22.64 3.28
CA ILE A 473 9.63 -23.69 2.63
C ILE A 473 9.94 -25.00 3.35
N LYS A 474 8.90 -25.72 3.79
CA LYS A 474 9.04 -27.01 4.46
C LYS A 474 7.97 -27.98 4.04
N GLY A 475 8.27 -29.27 4.13
CA GLY A 475 7.35 -30.37 3.78
C GLY A 475 7.96 -31.32 2.78
N THR A 476 7.12 -32.09 2.12
CA THR A 476 7.54 -33.10 1.14
C THR A 476 6.64 -33.07 -0.07
N THR A 477 7.23 -33.14 -1.24
CA THR A 477 6.51 -33.31 -2.51
C THR A 477 7.41 -33.97 -3.54
N ASP A 478 6.81 -34.55 -4.57
CA ASP A 478 7.55 -35.06 -5.72
C ASP A 478 7.71 -33.96 -6.79
N THR A 479 6.62 -33.28 -7.13
CA THR A 479 6.64 -32.16 -8.08
C THR A 479 5.51 -31.20 -7.75
N GLU A 480 5.84 -29.90 -7.60
CA GLU A 480 4.88 -28.86 -7.33
C GLU A 480 5.47 -27.51 -7.76
N TYR A 481 4.60 -26.58 -8.11
CA TYR A 481 4.99 -25.22 -8.46
C TYR A 481 4.64 -24.26 -7.33
N LEU A 482 5.64 -23.56 -6.84
CA LEU A 482 5.45 -22.43 -5.95
C LEU A 482 5.43 -21.14 -6.79
N HIS A 483 4.27 -20.54 -6.91
CA HIS A 483 4.11 -19.27 -7.59
C HIS A 483 4.63 -18.13 -6.72
N LEU A 484 5.55 -17.34 -7.24
CA LEU A 484 6.18 -16.22 -6.53
C LEU A 484 5.86 -14.87 -7.19
N PHE A 485 6.34 -14.67 -8.42
CA PHE A 485 6.25 -13.36 -9.06
C PHE A 485 5.52 -13.43 -10.40
N LYS A 486 4.66 -12.45 -10.65
CA LYS A 486 4.03 -12.18 -11.94
C LYS A 486 4.43 -10.77 -12.37
N THR A 487 5.57 -10.69 -12.98
CA THR A 487 6.17 -9.43 -13.44
C THR A 487 6.97 -9.69 -14.72
N ASP A 488 7.31 -8.64 -15.43
CA ASP A 488 8.05 -8.75 -16.69
C ASP A 488 9.53 -8.46 -16.46
N PHE A 489 10.38 -9.31 -17.03
CA PHE A 489 11.82 -9.12 -17.06
C PHE A 489 12.28 -9.00 -18.50
N LYS A 490 13.01 -7.95 -18.78
CA LYS A 490 13.74 -7.82 -20.02
C LYS A 490 15.12 -8.40 -19.83
N VAL A 491 15.35 -9.55 -20.44
CA VAL A 491 16.58 -10.32 -20.29
C VAL A 491 17.37 -10.37 -21.59
N ALA A 492 18.68 -10.44 -21.49
CA ALA A 492 19.62 -10.55 -22.59
C ALA A 492 20.51 -11.80 -22.44
N ALA A 493 21.19 -12.16 -23.51
CA ALA A 493 22.16 -13.25 -23.47
C ALA A 493 23.31 -12.90 -22.51
N GLY A 494 23.57 -13.78 -21.55
CA GLY A 494 24.59 -13.58 -20.52
C GLY A 494 24.06 -13.11 -19.18
N ASP A 495 22.78 -12.77 -19.07
CA ASP A 495 22.16 -12.49 -17.77
C ASP A 495 22.17 -13.74 -16.89
N VAL A 496 22.37 -13.52 -15.61
CA VAL A 496 22.52 -14.60 -14.62
C VAL A 496 21.44 -14.50 -13.57
N VAL A 497 20.79 -15.63 -13.31
CA VAL A 497 19.87 -15.78 -12.19
C VAL A 497 20.59 -16.53 -11.07
N THR A 498 20.56 -15.95 -9.87
CA THR A 498 21.16 -16.55 -8.68
C THR A 498 20.08 -16.83 -7.65
N LEU A 499 19.95 -18.08 -7.26
CA LEU A 499 19.12 -18.50 -6.11
C LEU A 499 20.05 -18.84 -4.93
N ARG A 500 19.83 -18.19 -3.80
CA ARG A 500 20.51 -18.52 -2.53
C ARG A 500 19.55 -19.18 -1.57
N TYR A 501 19.94 -20.33 -1.04
CA TYR A 501 19.14 -21.01 -0.04
C TYR A 501 20.03 -21.64 1.03
N LYS A 502 19.44 -21.86 2.20
CA LYS A 502 20.04 -22.62 3.30
C LYS A 502 19.19 -23.85 3.54
N LEU A 503 19.78 -25.03 3.38
CA LEU A 503 19.11 -26.29 3.68
C LEU A 503 19.19 -26.54 5.20
N LEU A 504 18.04 -26.56 5.86
CA LEU A 504 17.94 -26.80 7.30
C LEU A 504 17.77 -28.29 7.64
N GLY A 505 17.34 -29.10 6.67
CA GLY A 505 17.17 -30.52 6.78
C GLY A 505 16.63 -31.16 5.50
N GLY A 506 16.79 -32.47 5.36
CA GLY A 506 16.32 -33.20 4.20
C GLY A 506 17.13 -32.96 2.92
N ALA A 507 16.47 -33.05 1.76
CA ALA A 507 17.04 -32.77 0.46
C ALA A 507 16.09 -31.87 -0.35
N ALA A 508 16.63 -30.99 -1.17
CA ALA A 508 15.85 -30.13 -2.04
C ALA A 508 16.38 -30.22 -3.49
N ASN A 509 15.48 -30.46 -4.42
CA ASN A 509 15.73 -30.34 -5.83
C ASN A 509 14.81 -29.23 -6.36
N MET A 510 15.33 -28.00 -6.41
CA MET A 510 14.57 -26.82 -6.81
C MET A 510 14.97 -26.37 -8.21
N ARG A 511 13.99 -25.92 -8.97
CA ARG A 511 14.19 -25.27 -10.27
C ARG A 511 13.45 -23.96 -10.30
N LEU A 512 14.02 -22.97 -10.96
CA LEU A 512 13.34 -21.71 -11.27
C LEU A 512 12.65 -21.85 -12.62
N VAL A 513 11.40 -21.45 -12.68
CA VAL A 513 10.60 -21.49 -13.89
C VAL A 513 10.28 -20.06 -14.33
N PHE A 514 10.59 -19.73 -15.57
CA PHE A 514 10.28 -18.46 -16.22
C PHE A 514 9.37 -18.73 -17.41
N ALA A 515 8.29 -17.97 -17.53
CA ALA A 515 7.43 -18.01 -18.70
C ALA A 515 7.82 -16.88 -19.66
N LYS A 516 7.78 -17.15 -20.96
CA LYS A 516 7.94 -16.11 -21.97
C LYS A 516 6.65 -15.29 -22.04
N VAL A 517 6.77 -13.97 -22.11
CA VAL A 517 5.62 -13.08 -22.31
C VAL A 517 4.84 -13.47 -23.57
N GLY A 518 3.53 -13.66 -23.44
CA GLY A 518 2.66 -14.14 -24.50
C GLY A 518 2.49 -15.68 -24.59
N ASP A 519 3.33 -16.42 -23.87
CA ASP A 519 3.25 -17.89 -23.76
C ASP A 519 2.71 -18.35 -22.38
N GLU A 520 2.25 -17.44 -21.55
CA GLU A 520 1.89 -17.70 -20.15
C GLU A 520 0.72 -18.67 -19.99
N LYS A 521 -0.08 -18.83 -21.05
CA LYS A 521 -1.23 -19.74 -21.07
C LYS A 521 -0.91 -21.11 -21.62
N ASN A 522 0.20 -21.26 -22.31
CA ASN A 522 0.57 -22.54 -22.88
C ASN A 522 1.25 -23.37 -21.80
N ALA A 523 0.83 -24.61 -21.70
CA ALA A 523 1.54 -25.59 -20.89
C ALA A 523 3.01 -25.58 -21.30
N VAL A 524 3.87 -25.35 -20.35
CA VAL A 524 5.29 -25.37 -20.63
C VAL A 524 5.66 -26.82 -20.87
N ASP A 525 6.20 -27.06 -22.04
CA ASP A 525 6.96 -28.28 -22.26
C ASP A 525 8.12 -28.27 -21.24
N ASP A 526 8.16 -29.25 -20.36
CA ASP A 526 9.23 -29.39 -19.36
C ASP A 526 10.63 -29.34 -19.98
N ALA A 527 10.77 -29.76 -21.24
CA ALA A 527 12.00 -29.66 -22.00
C ALA A 527 12.45 -28.20 -22.23
N ARG A 528 11.53 -27.26 -22.33
CA ARG A 528 11.82 -25.84 -22.57
C ARG A 528 12.49 -25.16 -21.36
N PHE A 529 12.17 -25.61 -20.16
CA PHE A 529 12.73 -25.06 -18.93
C PHE A 529 13.96 -25.83 -18.43
N ASN A 530 14.13 -27.04 -18.85
CA ASN A 530 15.37 -27.80 -18.58
C ASN A 530 16.59 -27.26 -19.37
N ALA A 531 16.36 -26.37 -20.34
CA ALA A 531 17.40 -25.76 -21.15
C ALA A 531 17.84 -24.35 -20.65
N LEU A 532 17.20 -23.82 -19.62
CA LEU A 532 17.61 -22.62 -18.89
C LEU A 532 18.34 -23.03 -17.63
#